data_278da983fc2a795593ba9deaeda1b124
#
_entry.id   278da983fc2a795593ba9deaeda1b124
#
_cell.length_a   1.000
_cell.length_b   1.000
_cell.length_c   1.000
_cell.angle_alpha   90.00
_cell.angle_beta   90.00
_cell.angle_gamma   90.00
#
_symmetry.space_group_name_H-M   'P 1'
#
loop_
_entity.id
_entity.type
_entity.pdbx_description
1 polymer ?
#
loop_
_entity_poly.entity_id
_entity_poly.type
_entity_poly.pdbx_seq_one_letter_code
_entity_poly.pdbx_strand_id
1 'polypeptide(L)'
;NNEHRHLSHLYVAWPLFETQNDSGLKKASLQAIANRTSENEASHALVHRSLIAARLKDSESLTQALLKLSNHKIRYDSLMTNHDYDRGSCYCTDFAIGYLGIINEALVYSDEASIEFLPALPESGFESGKITGVKARCRATVTSLEWNEGSVSAVITSDREQTLKITCGGEMQEIYFAAGESKTVDFLR
;
A
#
# COMPACT_ATOMS: atom_id res chain seq x y z
N ASN A 1 18.74 -5.55 17.71
CA ASN A 1 19.42 -5.97 16.49
C ASN A 1 18.65 -5.44 15.28
N ASN A 2 19.23 -4.50 14.53
CA ASN A 2 18.62 -3.87 13.37
C ASN A 2 18.72 -4.73 12.10
N GLU A 3 19.45 -5.81 12.16
CA GLU A 3 19.70 -6.71 11.02
C GLU A 3 18.67 -7.84 10.91
N HIS A 4 17.86 -8.05 11.93
CA HIS A 4 16.87 -9.13 11.91
C HIS A 4 15.76 -8.85 10.88
N ARG A 5 15.42 -9.87 10.08
CA ARG A 5 14.44 -9.75 8.98
C ARG A 5 13.00 -9.46 9.43
N HIS A 6 12.62 -9.84 10.65
CA HIS A 6 11.27 -9.60 11.15
C HIS A 6 11.08 -8.16 11.66
N LEU A 7 9.92 -7.59 11.40
CA LEU A 7 9.55 -6.21 11.69
C LEU A 7 8.38 -6.13 12.69
N SER A 8 8.27 -7.10 13.61
CA SER A 8 7.14 -7.18 14.56
C SER A 8 6.96 -5.94 15.44
N HIS A 9 8.02 -5.20 15.73
CA HIS A 9 7.95 -3.92 16.45
C HIS A 9 7.25 -2.81 15.66
N LEU A 10 7.02 -2.99 14.35
CA LEU A 10 6.30 -2.06 13.48
C LEU A 10 4.84 -2.47 13.22
N TYR A 11 4.28 -3.38 14.05
CA TYR A 11 2.85 -3.72 14.02
C TYR A 11 1.94 -2.50 14.20
N VAL A 12 2.40 -1.48 14.89
CA VAL A 12 1.72 -0.18 15.04
C VAL A 12 1.43 0.51 13.70
N ALA A 13 2.24 0.24 12.67
CA ALA A 13 2.02 0.73 11.31
C ALA A 13 1.23 -0.28 10.48
N TRP A 14 1.65 -1.56 10.48
CA TRP A 14 0.98 -2.66 9.79
C TRP A 14 0.99 -3.92 10.66
N PRO A 15 -0.15 -4.60 10.87
CA PRO A 15 -1.48 -4.33 10.29
C PRO A 15 -2.30 -3.27 11.01
N LEU A 16 -1.83 -2.71 12.13
CA LEU A 16 -2.53 -1.69 12.89
C LEU A 16 -2.51 -0.32 12.19
N PHE A 17 -3.20 0.65 12.77
CA PHE A 17 -3.43 1.99 12.21
C PHE A 17 -2.91 3.12 13.13
N GLU A 18 -2.20 2.81 14.20
CA GLU A 18 -1.83 3.76 15.24
C GLU A 18 -0.98 4.91 14.69
N THR A 19 -0.11 4.62 13.70
CA THR A 19 0.72 5.63 13.05
C THR A 19 -0.07 6.65 12.23
N GLN A 20 -1.34 6.41 11.92
CA GLN A 20 -2.17 7.35 11.15
C GLN A 20 -2.62 8.53 12.03
N ASN A 21 -2.75 8.31 13.33
CA ASN A 21 -3.25 9.29 14.29
C ASN A 21 -2.15 9.85 15.21
N ASP A 22 -0.91 9.34 15.11
CA ASP A 22 0.22 9.75 15.91
C ASP A 22 1.44 10.05 15.03
N SER A 23 1.71 11.34 14.83
CA SER A 23 2.82 11.80 14.01
C SER A 23 4.20 11.46 14.61
N GLY A 24 4.31 11.37 15.94
CA GLY A 24 5.53 10.95 16.63
C GLY A 24 5.83 9.49 16.38
N LEU A 25 4.80 8.64 16.51
CA LEU A 25 4.88 7.21 16.24
C LEU A 25 5.16 6.95 14.75
N LYS A 26 4.54 7.71 13.85
CA LYS A 26 4.83 7.65 12.40
C LYS A 26 6.30 7.96 12.13
N LYS A 27 6.82 9.05 12.67
CA LYS A 27 8.24 9.46 12.52
C LYS A 27 9.19 8.41 13.07
N ALA A 28 8.91 7.86 14.25
CA ALA A 28 9.71 6.79 14.86
C ALA A 28 9.71 5.51 13.99
N SER A 29 8.57 5.16 13.39
CA SER A 29 8.42 4.00 12.51
C SER A 29 9.21 4.18 11.20
N LEU A 30 9.17 5.37 10.58
CA LEU A 30 9.99 5.70 9.41
C LEU A 30 11.49 5.59 9.73
N GLN A 31 11.93 6.13 10.87
CA GLN A 31 13.31 6.01 11.31
C GLN A 31 13.71 4.55 11.56
N ALA A 32 12.81 3.74 12.12
CA ALA A 32 13.06 2.33 12.37
C ALA A 32 13.25 1.54 11.06
N ILE A 33 12.47 1.85 9.99
CA ILE A 33 12.67 1.28 8.66
C ILE A 33 14.01 1.71 8.07
N ALA A 34 14.33 3.00 8.11
CA ALA A 34 15.57 3.54 7.56
C ALA A 34 16.82 2.95 8.22
N ASN A 35 16.74 2.60 9.51
CA ASN A 35 17.83 1.98 10.25
C ASN A 35 18.02 0.48 9.96
N ARG A 36 17.17 -0.14 9.12
CA ARG A 36 17.30 -1.55 8.76
C ARG A 36 18.37 -1.76 7.70
N THR A 37 19.19 -2.75 7.92
CA THR A 37 20.27 -3.14 7.03
C THR A 37 19.87 -4.27 6.06
N SER A 38 20.81 -4.78 5.27
CA SER A 38 20.60 -5.70 4.16
C SER A 38 20.10 -7.10 4.52
N GLU A 39 20.17 -7.52 5.78
CA GLU A 39 19.67 -8.85 6.20
C GLU A 39 18.14 -9.03 6.05
N ASN A 40 17.44 -7.98 5.67
CA ASN A 40 16.00 -7.99 5.40
C ASN A 40 15.66 -8.33 3.94
N GLU A 41 16.38 -9.27 3.33
CA GLU A 41 16.16 -9.62 1.92
C GLU A 41 15.32 -10.89 1.71
N ALA A 42 14.87 -11.55 2.78
CA ALA A 42 13.88 -12.61 2.65
C ALA A 42 12.55 -12.06 2.12
N SER A 43 11.93 -12.74 1.15
CA SER A 43 10.75 -12.22 0.45
C SER A 43 9.59 -11.85 1.38
N HIS A 44 9.29 -12.68 2.39
CA HIS A 44 8.23 -12.34 3.36
C HIS A 44 8.55 -11.08 4.20
N ALA A 45 9.85 -10.86 4.50
CA ALA A 45 10.29 -9.65 5.21
C ALA A 45 10.15 -8.41 4.31
N LEU A 46 10.48 -8.54 3.03
CA LEU A 46 10.26 -7.48 2.02
C LEU A 46 8.79 -7.17 1.81
N VAL A 47 7.92 -8.19 1.81
CA VAL A 47 6.46 -8.00 1.76
C VAL A 47 5.97 -7.20 2.97
N HIS A 48 6.38 -7.60 4.18
CA HIS A 48 6.00 -6.89 5.40
C HIS A 48 6.54 -5.45 5.40
N ARG A 49 7.81 -5.27 5.00
CA ARG A 49 8.42 -3.94 4.84
C ARG A 49 7.66 -3.07 3.84
N SER A 50 7.25 -3.64 2.71
CA SER A 50 6.48 -2.93 1.69
C SER A 50 5.10 -2.51 2.21
N LEU A 51 4.39 -3.38 2.92
CA LEU A 51 3.09 -3.07 3.53
C LEU A 51 3.21 -1.97 4.59
N ILE A 52 4.27 -1.99 5.39
CA ILE A 52 4.56 -0.93 6.37
C ILE A 52 4.88 0.39 5.66
N ALA A 53 5.75 0.37 4.64
CA ALA A 53 6.11 1.55 3.87
C ALA A 53 4.88 2.18 3.19
N ALA A 54 4.03 1.36 2.54
CA ALA A 54 2.79 1.82 1.94
C ALA A 54 1.87 2.49 2.99
N ARG A 55 1.72 1.89 4.17
CA ARG A 55 0.90 2.43 5.26
C ARG A 55 1.48 3.72 5.85
N LEU A 56 2.80 3.85 5.90
CA LEU A 56 3.49 5.08 6.32
C LEU A 56 3.49 6.16 5.23
N LYS A 57 3.04 5.82 4.01
CA LYS A 57 3.05 6.69 2.82
C LYS A 57 4.49 7.08 2.43
N ASP A 58 5.39 6.10 2.50
CA ASP A 58 6.81 6.21 2.16
C ASP A 58 7.05 5.55 0.81
N SER A 59 6.90 6.33 -0.27
CA SER A 59 7.04 5.88 -1.66
C SER A 59 8.46 5.41 -1.97
N GLU A 60 9.47 6.05 -1.41
CA GLU A 60 10.88 5.68 -1.62
C GLU A 60 11.18 4.30 -1.06
N SER A 61 10.90 4.08 0.22
CA SER A 61 11.10 2.76 0.86
C SER A 61 10.28 1.66 0.19
N LEU A 62 9.05 1.98 -0.23
CA LEU A 62 8.20 1.05 -0.97
C LEU A 62 8.82 0.69 -2.32
N THR A 63 9.28 1.69 -3.10
CA THR A 63 9.92 1.47 -4.40
C THR A 63 11.13 0.57 -4.27
N GLN A 64 12.02 0.83 -3.31
CA GLN A 64 13.20 0.01 -3.05
C GLN A 64 12.84 -1.44 -2.69
N ALA A 65 11.81 -1.63 -1.88
CA ALA A 65 11.36 -2.98 -1.52
C ALA A 65 10.74 -3.73 -2.70
N LEU A 66 9.93 -3.03 -3.54
CA LEU A 66 9.34 -3.62 -4.75
C LEU A 66 10.40 -4.00 -5.79
N LEU A 67 11.43 -3.19 -5.97
CA LEU A 67 12.55 -3.51 -6.86
C LEU A 67 13.25 -4.81 -6.41
N LYS A 68 13.47 -4.99 -5.12
CA LYS A 68 14.03 -6.24 -4.56
C LYS A 68 13.08 -7.43 -4.76
N LEU A 69 11.78 -7.26 -4.52
CA LEU A 69 10.76 -8.29 -4.76
C LEU A 69 10.62 -8.67 -6.24
N SER A 70 10.95 -7.78 -7.15
CA SER A 70 10.92 -8.05 -8.59
C SER A 70 12.16 -8.77 -9.11
N ASN A 71 13.16 -9.03 -8.26
CA ASN A 71 14.37 -9.72 -8.64
C ASN A 71 14.08 -11.19 -9.01
N HIS A 72 14.69 -11.67 -10.12
CA HIS A 72 14.50 -13.04 -10.62
C HIS A 72 14.94 -14.15 -9.64
N LYS A 73 15.74 -13.85 -8.65
CA LYS A 73 16.11 -14.80 -7.59
C LYS A 73 15.02 -15.00 -6.54
N ILE A 74 14.11 -14.04 -6.42
CA ILE A 74 12.95 -14.14 -5.52
C ILE A 74 11.70 -14.57 -6.28
N ARG A 75 11.59 -14.19 -7.55
CA ARG A 75 10.47 -14.53 -8.41
C ARG A 75 10.95 -15.23 -9.67
N TYR A 76 10.37 -16.37 -9.97
CA TYR A 76 10.59 -17.08 -11.21
C TYR A 76 9.72 -16.56 -12.36
N ASP A 77 10.08 -16.86 -13.60
CA ASP A 77 9.30 -16.50 -14.79
C ASP A 77 7.88 -17.08 -14.77
N SER A 78 7.69 -18.20 -14.09
CA SER A 78 6.37 -18.81 -13.81
C SER A 78 5.53 -18.04 -12.78
N LEU A 79 6.00 -16.88 -12.29
CA LEU A 79 5.42 -16.12 -11.17
C LEU A 79 5.43 -16.86 -9.83
N MET A 80 6.07 -18.02 -9.74
CA MET A 80 6.36 -18.64 -8.45
C MET A 80 7.34 -17.78 -7.66
N THR A 81 7.14 -17.78 -6.36
CA THR A 81 7.91 -16.96 -5.43
C THR A 81 8.84 -17.82 -4.57
N ASN A 82 10.02 -17.31 -4.28
CA ASN A 82 11.01 -17.95 -3.46
C ASN A 82 11.20 -17.20 -2.13
N HIS A 83 11.67 -17.90 -1.10
CA HIS A 83 11.84 -17.33 0.23
C HIS A 83 12.97 -16.29 0.30
N ASP A 84 14.14 -16.62 -0.24
CA ASP A 84 15.29 -15.73 -0.29
C ASP A 84 16.26 -16.10 -1.43
N TYR A 85 17.27 -15.24 -1.65
CA TYR A 85 18.24 -15.39 -2.72
C TYR A 85 19.10 -16.65 -2.62
N ASP A 86 19.37 -17.13 -1.41
CA ASP A 86 20.36 -18.17 -1.14
C ASP A 86 19.73 -19.54 -0.90
N ARG A 87 18.45 -19.59 -0.53
CA ARG A 87 17.70 -20.81 -0.24
C ARG A 87 16.84 -21.25 -1.41
N GLY A 88 17.44 -21.40 -2.54
CA GLY A 88 16.92 -21.53 -3.89
C GLY A 88 15.76 -22.48 -4.18
N SER A 89 14.99 -23.00 -3.24
CA SER A 89 13.86 -23.90 -3.52
C SER A 89 12.77 -23.87 -2.45
N CYS A 90 12.73 -22.82 -1.63
CA CYS A 90 11.69 -22.66 -0.63
C CYS A 90 10.59 -21.74 -1.17
N TYR A 91 9.45 -22.30 -1.55
CA TYR A 91 8.30 -21.53 -1.97
C TYR A 91 7.80 -20.59 -0.87
N CYS A 92 7.52 -19.34 -1.20
CA CYS A 92 7.06 -18.34 -0.26
C CYS A 92 5.63 -17.89 -0.58
N THR A 93 4.65 -18.46 0.11
CA THR A 93 3.23 -18.10 -0.02
C THR A 93 2.96 -16.67 0.45
N ASP A 94 3.69 -16.20 1.47
CA ASP A 94 3.56 -14.84 1.99
C ASP A 94 3.79 -13.80 0.88
N PHE A 95 4.79 -14.03 0.03
CA PHE A 95 5.04 -13.15 -1.10
C PHE A 95 3.91 -13.26 -2.14
N ALA A 96 3.55 -14.47 -2.55
CA ALA A 96 2.57 -14.68 -3.61
C ALA A 96 1.23 -14.01 -3.30
N ILE A 97 0.78 -14.08 -2.05
CA ILE A 97 -0.49 -13.50 -1.59
C ILE A 97 -0.31 -12.03 -1.18
N GLY A 98 0.75 -11.72 -0.47
CA GLY A 98 1.00 -10.38 0.08
C GLY A 98 1.26 -9.32 -0.98
N TYR A 99 1.76 -9.69 -2.16
CA TYR A 99 2.04 -8.75 -3.24
C TYR A 99 0.81 -7.94 -3.67
N LEU A 100 -0.36 -8.59 -3.79
CA LEU A 100 -1.61 -7.89 -4.09
C LEU A 100 -2.01 -6.92 -2.97
N GLY A 101 -1.76 -7.30 -1.72
CA GLY A 101 -1.98 -6.42 -0.56
C GLY A 101 -1.10 -5.17 -0.60
N ILE A 102 0.16 -5.31 -1.00
CA ILE A 102 1.08 -4.17 -1.16
C ILE A 102 0.55 -3.19 -2.20
N ILE A 103 0.16 -3.67 -3.38
CA ILE A 103 -0.37 -2.82 -4.46
C ILE A 103 -1.65 -2.12 -4.01
N ASN A 104 -2.56 -2.83 -3.36
CA ASN A 104 -3.78 -2.22 -2.83
C ASN A 104 -3.49 -1.11 -1.82
N GLU A 105 -2.61 -1.34 -0.83
CA GLU A 105 -2.26 -0.33 0.17
C GLU A 105 -1.50 0.87 -0.43
N ALA A 106 -0.68 0.64 -1.45
CA ALA A 106 0.05 1.69 -2.16
C ALA A 106 -0.87 2.63 -2.95
N LEU A 107 -1.95 2.08 -3.52
CA LEU A 107 -2.85 2.80 -4.42
C LEU A 107 -4.11 3.32 -3.70
N VAL A 108 -4.61 2.60 -2.68
CA VAL A 108 -5.84 2.95 -1.98
C VAL A 108 -5.68 2.68 -0.48
N TYR A 109 -5.42 3.72 0.30
CA TYR A 109 -5.58 3.66 1.74
C TYR A 109 -7.04 3.93 2.12
N SER A 110 -7.53 3.28 3.17
CA SER A 110 -8.84 3.59 3.75
C SER A 110 -8.89 3.28 5.24
N ASP A 111 -9.68 4.01 5.97
CA ASP A 111 -10.12 3.76 7.34
C ASP A 111 -11.64 3.71 7.44
N GLU A 112 -12.22 3.93 8.61
CA GLU A 112 -13.67 3.85 8.83
C GLU A 112 -14.48 4.98 8.17
N ALA A 113 -13.85 6.11 7.85
CA ALA A 113 -14.49 7.34 7.36
C ALA A 113 -13.80 7.99 6.17
N SER A 114 -12.67 7.45 5.73
CA SER A 114 -11.89 8.07 4.67
C SER A 114 -11.34 7.09 3.63
N ILE A 115 -11.06 7.62 2.45
CA ILE A 115 -10.30 6.96 1.38
C ILE A 115 -9.24 7.96 0.90
N GLU A 116 -8.00 7.49 0.77
CA GLU A 116 -6.92 8.26 0.16
C GLU A 116 -6.38 7.51 -1.05
N PHE A 117 -6.34 8.20 -2.19
CA PHE A 117 -5.81 7.67 -3.42
C PHE A 117 -4.33 7.96 -3.56
N LEU A 118 -3.59 6.97 -4.05
CA LEU A 118 -2.16 7.02 -4.35
C LEU A 118 -1.29 7.46 -3.16
N PRO A 119 -1.58 7.01 -1.90
CA PRO A 119 -0.88 7.49 -0.71
C PRO A 119 0.62 7.18 -0.71
N ALA A 120 1.01 6.12 -1.41
CA ALA A 120 2.40 5.66 -1.51
C ALA A 120 2.69 5.15 -2.93
N LEU A 121 2.39 5.98 -3.94
CA LEU A 121 2.65 5.60 -5.33
C LEU A 121 4.14 5.36 -5.53
N PRO A 122 4.56 4.17 -6.05
CA PRO A 122 5.96 3.93 -6.37
C PRO A 122 6.51 4.97 -7.36
N GLU A 123 7.79 5.34 -7.19
CA GLU A 123 8.43 6.45 -7.92
C GLU A 123 8.66 6.17 -9.40
N SER A 124 8.64 4.90 -9.81
CA SER A 124 8.82 4.52 -11.21
C SER A 124 7.93 3.35 -11.62
N GLY A 125 7.47 3.36 -12.88
CA GLY A 125 6.62 2.33 -13.45
C GLY A 125 5.15 2.44 -13.07
N PHE A 126 4.76 3.53 -12.40
CA PHE A 126 3.39 3.80 -11.95
C PHE A 126 2.91 5.20 -12.33
N GLU A 127 3.49 5.79 -13.38
CA GLU A 127 3.17 7.14 -13.87
C GLU A 127 1.70 7.25 -14.29
N SER A 128 1.17 6.17 -14.83
CA SER A 128 -0.25 6.02 -15.14
C SER A 128 -0.73 4.60 -14.87
N GLY A 129 -2.02 4.44 -14.65
CA GLY A 129 -2.57 3.12 -14.42
C GLY A 129 -4.06 3.11 -14.15
N LYS A 130 -4.56 1.89 -13.95
CA LYS A 130 -5.95 1.62 -13.58
C LYS A 130 -6.01 0.41 -12.65
N ILE A 131 -6.83 0.53 -11.61
CA ILE A 131 -7.22 -0.58 -10.74
C ILE A 131 -8.73 -0.59 -10.55
N THR A 132 -9.32 -1.75 -10.34
CA THR A 132 -10.78 -1.89 -10.17
C THR A 132 -11.13 -2.81 -9.01
N GLY A 133 -12.28 -2.56 -8.38
CA GLY A 133 -12.87 -3.46 -7.40
C GLY A 133 -12.20 -3.49 -6.03
N VAL A 134 -11.47 -2.43 -5.64
CA VAL A 134 -10.81 -2.36 -4.34
C VAL A 134 -11.81 -2.10 -3.23
N LYS A 135 -11.91 -3.01 -2.27
CA LYS A 135 -12.75 -2.85 -1.09
C LYS A 135 -12.09 -1.92 -0.07
N ALA A 136 -12.79 -0.84 0.27
CA ALA A 136 -12.38 0.10 1.30
C ALA A 136 -12.96 -0.28 2.67
N ARG A 137 -12.24 0.05 3.74
CA ARG A 137 -12.63 -0.27 5.13
C ARG A 137 -13.87 0.50 5.60
N CYS A 138 -14.19 1.63 4.97
CA CYS A 138 -15.39 2.43 5.21
C CYS A 138 -16.69 1.83 4.62
N ARG A 139 -16.71 0.53 4.27
CA ARG A 139 -17.86 -0.11 3.61
C ARG A 139 -18.22 0.57 2.29
N ALA A 140 -17.22 0.81 1.48
CA ALA A 140 -17.33 1.29 0.11
C ALA A 140 -16.44 0.44 -0.80
N THR A 141 -16.68 0.54 -2.09
CA THR A 141 -15.85 -0.09 -3.12
C THR A 141 -15.34 1.00 -4.05
N VAL A 142 -14.03 1.08 -4.22
CA VAL A 142 -13.44 1.82 -5.33
C VAL A 142 -13.63 0.96 -6.57
N THR A 143 -14.71 1.22 -7.30
CA THR A 143 -15.13 0.44 -8.47
C THR A 143 -14.13 0.59 -9.61
N SER A 144 -13.59 1.80 -9.80
CA SER A 144 -12.41 2.06 -10.63
C SER A 144 -11.61 3.21 -10.04
N LEU A 145 -10.31 3.15 -10.21
CA LEU A 145 -9.36 4.23 -9.98
C LEU A 145 -8.45 4.28 -11.20
N GLU A 146 -8.40 5.42 -11.86
CA GLU A 146 -7.54 5.68 -13.01
C GLU A 146 -6.69 6.91 -12.70
N TRP A 147 -5.40 6.86 -13.09
CA TRP A 147 -4.49 7.99 -12.89
C TRP A 147 -3.51 8.12 -14.04
N ASN A 148 -3.03 9.34 -14.25
CA ASN A 148 -1.94 9.71 -15.13
C ASN A 148 -1.15 10.87 -14.49
N GLU A 149 -0.22 11.47 -15.22
CA GLU A 149 0.63 12.56 -14.73
C GLU A 149 -0.16 13.82 -14.30
N GLY A 150 -1.34 14.05 -14.86
CA GLY A 150 -2.12 15.28 -14.63
C GLY A 150 -3.42 15.11 -13.87
N SER A 151 -3.92 13.87 -13.70
CA SER A 151 -5.24 13.65 -13.12
C SER A 151 -5.38 12.30 -12.44
N VAL A 152 -6.29 12.25 -11.46
CA VAL A 152 -6.77 11.03 -10.82
C VAL A 152 -8.29 11.06 -10.86
N SER A 153 -8.90 9.99 -11.37
CA SER A 153 -10.35 9.83 -11.43
C SER A 153 -10.77 8.51 -10.79
N ALA A 154 -11.74 8.54 -9.91
CA ALA A 154 -12.23 7.34 -9.25
C ALA A 154 -13.75 7.27 -9.23
N VAL A 155 -14.28 6.06 -9.41
CA VAL A 155 -15.69 5.75 -9.14
C VAL A 155 -15.77 4.98 -7.84
N ILE A 156 -16.56 5.52 -6.89
CA ILE A 156 -16.75 4.94 -5.56
C ILE A 156 -18.21 4.55 -5.43
N THR A 157 -18.48 3.32 -5.00
CA THR A 157 -19.82 2.85 -4.63
C THR A 157 -19.88 2.63 -3.13
N SER A 158 -20.82 3.25 -2.45
CA SER A 158 -20.99 3.10 -1.00
C SER A 158 -22.02 2.02 -0.68
N ASP A 159 -21.69 1.09 0.22
CA ASP A 159 -22.62 0.03 0.65
C ASP A 159 -23.68 0.55 1.66
N ARG A 160 -23.48 1.76 2.21
CA ARG A 160 -24.37 2.40 3.19
C ARG A 160 -24.47 3.89 2.98
N GLU A 161 -25.47 4.51 3.59
CA GLU A 161 -25.54 5.96 3.70
C GLU A 161 -24.42 6.48 4.60
N GLN A 162 -23.57 7.38 4.08
CA GLN A 162 -22.45 7.99 4.81
C GLN A 162 -21.84 9.18 4.07
N THR A 163 -21.09 9.99 4.80
CA THR A 163 -20.18 10.99 4.22
C THR A 163 -18.75 10.49 4.37
N LEU A 164 -18.00 10.50 3.28
CA LEU A 164 -16.61 10.08 3.24
C LEU A 164 -15.70 11.27 2.93
N LYS A 165 -14.54 11.28 3.60
CA LYS A 165 -13.41 12.14 3.23
C LYS A 165 -12.57 11.44 2.19
N ILE A 166 -12.51 11.99 0.99
CA ILE A 166 -11.73 11.46 -0.11
C ILE A 166 -10.55 12.38 -0.35
N THR A 167 -9.34 11.81 -0.33
CA THR A 167 -8.10 12.59 -0.41
C THR A 167 -7.22 12.08 -1.53
N CYS A 168 -6.54 12.98 -2.24
CA CYS A 168 -5.49 12.67 -3.20
C CYS A 168 -4.49 13.83 -3.26
N GLY A 169 -3.19 13.57 -3.16
CA GLY A 169 -2.15 14.58 -3.28
C GLY A 169 -2.27 15.76 -2.28
N GLY A 170 -2.94 15.55 -1.14
CA GLY A 170 -3.20 16.59 -0.13
C GLY A 170 -4.49 17.38 -0.35
N GLU A 171 -5.13 17.27 -1.51
CA GLU A 171 -6.48 17.78 -1.74
C GLU A 171 -7.52 16.87 -1.07
N MET A 172 -8.56 17.43 -0.43
CA MET A 172 -9.60 16.68 0.27
C MET A 172 -10.99 17.16 -0.14
N GLN A 173 -11.87 16.20 -0.42
CA GLN A 173 -13.28 16.41 -0.71
C GLN A 173 -14.14 15.64 0.28
N GLU A 174 -15.18 16.25 0.84
CA GLU A 174 -16.20 15.56 1.62
C GLU A 174 -17.40 15.25 0.74
N ILE A 175 -17.74 13.97 0.62
CA ILE A 175 -18.78 13.50 -0.30
C ILE A 175 -19.79 12.64 0.44
N TYR A 176 -21.06 13.07 0.40
CA TYR A 176 -22.18 12.26 0.88
C TYR A 176 -22.54 11.19 -0.15
N PHE A 177 -22.85 9.99 0.31
CA PHE A 177 -23.35 8.87 -0.47
C PHE A 177 -24.64 8.34 0.16
N ALA A 178 -25.68 8.11 -0.64
CA ALA A 178 -26.77 7.24 -0.25
C ALA A 178 -26.30 5.76 -0.30
N ALA A 179 -27.04 4.87 0.34
CA ALA A 179 -26.74 3.44 0.29
C ALA A 179 -26.88 2.91 -1.16
N GLY A 180 -25.85 2.24 -1.66
CA GLY A 180 -25.76 1.72 -3.02
C GLY A 180 -25.42 2.77 -4.08
N GLU A 181 -25.23 4.03 -3.70
CA GLU A 181 -24.90 5.10 -4.65
C GLU A 181 -23.46 5.00 -5.13
N SER A 182 -23.27 5.30 -6.42
CA SER A 182 -21.96 5.45 -7.05
C SER A 182 -21.73 6.90 -7.45
N LYS A 183 -20.54 7.43 -7.13
CA LYS A 183 -20.10 8.77 -7.54
C LYS A 183 -18.72 8.74 -8.14
N THR A 184 -18.50 9.63 -9.12
CA THR A 184 -17.17 9.91 -9.64
C THR A 184 -16.54 11.04 -8.85
N VAL A 185 -15.25 10.92 -8.57
CA VAL A 185 -14.44 11.89 -7.86
C VAL A 185 -13.17 12.12 -8.64
N ASP A 186 -12.85 13.36 -8.93
CA ASP A 186 -11.72 13.77 -9.73
C ASP A 186 -10.78 14.67 -8.94
N PHE A 187 -9.48 14.51 -9.16
CA PHE A 187 -8.42 15.33 -8.56
C PHE A 187 -7.39 15.71 -9.65
N LEU A 188 -6.76 16.85 -9.48
CA LEU A 188 -5.55 17.21 -10.21
C LEU A 188 -4.33 16.58 -9.52
N ARG A 189 -3.36 16.17 -10.31
CA ARG A 189 -2.12 15.54 -9.80
C ARG A 189 -0.90 16.38 -10.14
#